data_fc7f916b2005d9df65231b7c9264edcd
#
_entry.id   fc7f916b2005d9df65231b7c9264edcd
#
_cell.length_a   1.000
_cell.length_b   1.000
_cell.length_c   1.000
_cell.angle_alpha   90.00
_cell.angle_beta   90.00
_cell.angle_gamma   90.00
#
_symmetry.space_group_name_H-M   'P 1'
#
loop_
_entity.id
_entity.type
_entity.pdbx_description
1 polymer ?
#
loop_
_entity_poly.entity_id
_entity_poly.type
_entity_poly.pdbx_seq_one_letter_code
_entity_poly.pdbx_strand_id
1 'polypeptide(L)'
;MLNECNDNNIQKEFISNSPEVFLKHSFSNFISSAKKLEKNYDLLKQEVVKLKEELKQKDLEIKRKENLATIGQTASAIAHEIRNPLGAMKLFISILKSDLKENFQVQDTLKQIDICISSLDNVVSNVLQFSKNNKNSFSPINIISIIKEQLGILKCSIKKEIVVEENYNNDNIFVLGNEASLGRVFYNLFLNSIQAQKENPYIRVSVSLKEKEVVVQICDHGNGIKEEILSKIFDPFVSTKNEGTGLGLAVVKQILDSHNAKITARNGDSKGHDGARGAIFEIIFNC
;
A
#
# COMPACT_ATOMS: atom_id res chain seq x y z
N MET A 1 49.54 15.45 77.74
CA MET A 1 49.22 15.27 76.39
C MET A 1 48.20 14.11 76.19
N LEU A 2 47.01 14.24 76.65
CA LEU A 2 45.91 13.28 76.41
C LEU A 2 44.60 13.97 76.87
N ASN A 3 44.00 14.90 76.06
CA ASN A 3 42.62 15.39 76.33
C ASN A 3 42.07 16.31 75.25
N GLU A 4 42.65 16.34 74.03
CA GLU A 4 42.12 17.21 72.96
C GLU A 4 41.48 16.47 71.75
N CYS A 5 41.42 15.13 71.79
CA CYS A 5 40.89 14.37 70.62
C CYS A 5 39.41 13.93 70.75
N ASN A 6 38.72 14.20 71.83
CA ASN A 6 37.38 13.62 72.03
C ASN A 6 36.23 14.63 71.85
N ASP A 7 36.49 15.94 71.82
CA ASP A 7 35.43 16.95 71.76
C ASP A 7 34.95 17.21 70.31
N ASN A 8 35.77 16.99 69.31
CA ASN A 8 35.39 17.22 67.91
C ASN A 8 34.46 16.15 67.31
N ASN A 9 34.43 14.93 67.86
CA ASN A 9 33.52 13.88 67.39
C ASN A 9 32.14 13.99 68.05
N ILE A 10 32.07 14.42 69.30
CA ILE A 10 30.78 14.60 69.99
C ILE A 10 30.03 15.83 69.48
N GLN A 11 30.73 16.92 69.11
CA GLN A 11 30.07 18.06 68.39
C GLN A 11 29.56 17.75 67.01
N LYS A 12 30.21 16.86 66.21
CA LYS A 12 29.72 16.44 64.93
C LYS A 12 28.48 15.55 65.05
N GLU A 13 28.38 14.69 66.04
CA GLU A 13 27.18 13.85 66.27
C GLU A 13 25.99 14.68 66.79
N PHE A 14 26.22 15.69 67.61
CA PHE A 14 25.17 16.59 68.13
C PHE A 14 24.60 17.53 67.05
N ILE A 15 25.40 17.95 66.04
CA ILE A 15 24.97 18.79 64.95
C ILE A 15 24.17 17.96 63.96
N SER A 16 24.43 16.64 63.76
CA SER A 16 23.69 15.77 62.89
C SER A 16 22.29 15.39 63.38
N ASN A 17 22.04 15.52 64.72
CA ASN A 17 20.78 15.17 65.37
C ASN A 17 19.92 16.40 65.79
N SER A 18 20.21 17.58 65.24
CA SER A 18 19.36 18.74 65.54
C SER A 18 18.00 18.54 64.72
N PRO A 19 16.85 18.81 65.41
CA PRO A 19 15.52 18.69 64.76
C PRO A 19 15.41 19.49 63.44
N GLU A 20 16.17 20.57 63.32
CA GLU A 20 16.21 21.43 62.15
C GLU A 20 16.88 20.76 60.93
N VAL A 21 17.94 19.99 61.11
CA VAL A 21 18.68 19.27 60.10
C VAL A 21 17.81 18.12 59.57
N PHE A 22 17.16 17.40 60.49
CA PHE A 22 16.21 16.33 60.14
C PHE A 22 15.01 16.86 59.34
N LEU A 23 14.44 17.99 59.77
CA LEU A 23 13.34 18.67 59.07
C LEU A 23 13.75 19.13 57.66
N LYS A 24 14.91 19.75 57.51
CA LYS A 24 15.44 20.15 56.19
C LYS A 24 15.64 18.98 55.27
N HIS A 25 16.18 17.86 55.74
CA HIS A 25 16.40 16.67 54.96
C HIS A 25 15.08 16.00 54.52
N SER A 26 14.14 15.88 55.45
CA SER A 26 12.79 15.36 55.21
C SER A 26 12.03 16.22 54.20
N PHE A 27 12.12 17.54 54.30
CA PHE A 27 11.49 18.47 53.37
C PHE A 27 12.13 18.44 51.98
N SER A 28 13.46 18.30 51.92
CA SER A 28 14.17 18.09 50.64
C SER A 28 13.75 16.79 49.92
N ASN A 29 13.64 15.69 50.69
CA ASN A 29 13.18 14.40 50.20
C ASN A 29 11.71 14.46 49.70
N PHE A 30 10.86 15.19 50.45
CA PHE A 30 9.48 15.41 50.05
C PHE A 30 9.37 16.18 48.70
N ILE A 31 10.12 17.29 48.59
CA ILE A 31 10.15 18.07 47.33
C ILE A 31 10.68 17.24 46.17
N SER A 32 11.73 16.45 46.39
CA SER A 32 12.28 15.54 45.37
C SER A 32 11.26 14.51 44.93
N SER A 33 10.55 13.91 45.89
CA SER A 33 9.50 12.92 45.62
C SER A 33 8.30 13.53 44.90
N ALA A 34 7.89 14.75 45.28
CA ALA A 34 6.82 15.49 44.61
C ALA A 34 7.19 15.81 43.13
N LYS A 35 8.41 16.28 42.88
CA LYS A 35 8.91 16.52 41.52
C LYS A 35 8.96 15.24 40.68
N LYS A 36 9.36 14.13 41.30
CA LYS A 36 9.38 12.82 40.62
C LYS A 36 7.96 12.35 40.28
N LEU A 37 7.00 12.57 41.15
CA LEU A 37 5.60 12.26 40.94
C LEU A 37 5.01 13.08 39.79
N GLU A 38 5.25 14.40 39.81
CA GLU A 38 4.83 15.32 38.74
C GLU A 38 5.38 14.90 37.38
N LYS A 39 6.69 14.60 37.30
CA LYS A 39 7.30 14.11 36.08
C LYS A 39 6.68 12.80 35.57
N ASN A 40 6.43 11.84 36.50
CA ASN A 40 5.80 10.58 36.14
C ASN A 40 4.33 10.77 35.65
N TYR A 41 3.62 11.72 36.29
CA TYR A 41 2.26 12.07 35.87
C TYR A 41 2.23 12.65 34.46
N ASP A 42 3.16 13.53 34.10
CA ASP A 42 3.27 14.11 32.78
C ASP A 42 3.62 13.05 31.71
N LEU A 43 4.55 12.14 32.02
CA LEU A 43 4.89 11.01 31.15
C LEU A 43 3.69 10.09 30.91
N LEU A 44 2.97 9.75 31.98
CA LEU A 44 1.78 8.90 31.90
C LEU A 44 0.68 9.58 31.05
N LYS A 45 0.50 10.89 31.23
CA LYS A 45 -0.45 11.68 30.45
C LYS A 45 -0.11 11.67 28.96
N GLN A 46 1.17 11.81 28.61
CA GLN A 46 1.62 11.72 27.20
C GLN A 46 1.38 10.33 26.62
N GLU A 47 1.67 9.28 27.40
CA GLU A 47 1.46 7.90 26.97
C GLU A 47 -0.03 7.58 26.76
N VAL A 48 -0.91 8.07 27.64
CA VAL A 48 -2.37 7.95 27.47
C VAL A 48 -2.86 8.64 26.21
N VAL A 49 -2.35 9.82 25.87
CA VAL A 49 -2.71 10.52 24.63
C VAL A 49 -2.26 9.72 23.41
N LYS A 50 -1.02 9.21 23.43
CA LYS A 50 -0.46 8.38 22.36
C LYS A 50 -1.28 7.10 22.16
N LEU A 51 -1.56 6.38 23.24
CA LEU A 51 -2.36 5.15 23.18
C LEU A 51 -3.79 5.38 22.67
N LYS A 52 -4.42 6.50 23.03
CA LYS A 52 -5.74 6.87 22.52
C LYS A 52 -5.73 7.11 21.00
N GLU A 53 -4.69 7.76 20.48
CA GLU A 53 -4.55 7.99 19.05
C GLU A 53 -4.29 6.67 18.30
N GLU A 54 -3.42 5.79 18.83
CA GLU A 54 -3.19 4.47 18.27
C GLU A 54 -4.46 3.61 18.26
N LEU A 55 -5.25 3.68 19.33
CA LEU A 55 -6.52 2.96 19.45
C LEU A 55 -7.54 3.45 18.42
N LYS A 56 -7.64 4.77 18.23
CA LYS A 56 -8.50 5.39 17.21
C LYS A 56 -8.11 4.97 15.79
N GLN A 57 -6.81 4.91 15.50
CA GLN A 57 -6.31 4.43 14.20
C GLN A 57 -6.65 2.95 13.98
N LYS A 58 -6.49 2.11 15.02
CA LYS A 58 -6.84 0.69 14.97
C LYS A 58 -8.35 0.47 14.79
N ASP A 59 -9.20 1.25 15.44
CA ASP A 59 -10.66 1.18 15.27
C ASP A 59 -11.08 1.54 13.85
N LEU A 60 -10.46 2.56 13.27
CA LEU A 60 -10.69 2.92 11.88
C LEU A 60 -10.26 1.81 10.91
N GLU A 61 -9.12 1.17 11.19
CA GLU A 61 -8.62 0.04 10.40
C GLU A 61 -9.58 -1.17 10.48
N ILE A 62 -10.07 -1.49 11.69
CA ILE A 62 -11.03 -2.59 11.91
C ILE A 62 -12.34 -2.30 11.17
N LYS A 63 -12.92 -1.11 11.31
CA LYS A 63 -14.14 -0.73 10.60
C LYS A 63 -13.98 -0.79 9.08
N ARG A 64 -12.81 -0.39 8.57
CA ARG A 64 -12.50 -0.55 7.13
C ARG A 64 -12.49 -2.01 6.72
N LYS A 65 -11.84 -2.89 7.51
CA LYS A 65 -11.79 -4.34 7.24
C LYS A 65 -13.16 -5.00 7.32
N GLU A 66 -14.00 -4.62 8.28
CA GLU A 66 -15.38 -5.12 8.42
C GLU A 66 -16.26 -4.71 7.25
N ASN A 67 -16.22 -3.43 6.84
CA ASN A 67 -16.94 -2.95 5.66
C ASN A 67 -16.48 -3.69 4.39
N LEU A 68 -15.18 -3.92 4.23
CA LEU A 68 -14.62 -4.66 3.12
C LEU A 68 -15.06 -6.14 3.13
N ALA A 69 -15.10 -6.79 4.30
CA ALA A 69 -15.56 -8.17 4.44
C ALA A 69 -17.06 -8.31 4.09
N THR A 70 -17.88 -7.35 4.52
CA THR A 70 -19.32 -7.32 4.22
C THR A 70 -19.57 -7.11 2.72
N ILE A 71 -18.90 -6.13 2.10
CA ILE A 71 -18.92 -5.92 0.65
C ILE A 71 -18.45 -7.20 -0.05
N GLY A 72 -17.44 -7.86 0.48
CA GLY A 72 -16.88 -9.06 -0.06
C GLY A 72 -17.86 -10.23 -0.15
N GLN A 73 -18.61 -10.53 0.90
CA GLN A 73 -19.57 -11.63 0.92
C GLN A 73 -20.73 -11.42 -0.06
N THR A 74 -21.30 -10.20 -0.07
CA THR A 74 -22.40 -9.87 -1.00
C THR A 74 -21.90 -9.71 -2.44
N ALA A 75 -20.71 -9.17 -2.64
CA ALA A 75 -20.11 -8.99 -3.96
C ALA A 75 -19.86 -10.31 -4.70
N SER A 76 -19.55 -11.41 -3.99
CA SER A 76 -19.34 -12.72 -4.63
C SER A 76 -20.60 -13.27 -5.29
N ALA A 77 -21.74 -13.16 -4.62
CA ALA A 77 -23.03 -13.58 -5.17
C ALA A 77 -23.45 -12.67 -6.34
N ILE A 78 -23.42 -11.36 -6.12
CA ILE A 78 -23.78 -10.35 -7.15
C ILE A 78 -22.89 -10.47 -8.38
N ALA A 79 -21.60 -10.69 -8.21
CA ALA A 79 -20.69 -10.80 -9.34
C ALA A 79 -20.92 -12.07 -10.19
N HIS A 80 -21.31 -13.18 -9.58
CA HIS A 80 -21.75 -14.36 -10.32
C HIS A 80 -23.04 -14.07 -11.11
N GLU A 81 -24.00 -13.35 -10.50
CA GLU A 81 -25.23 -12.95 -11.18
C GLU A 81 -25.02 -11.93 -12.29
N ILE A 82 -24.04 -11.04 -12.17
CA ILE A 82 -23.68 -10.08 -13.24
C ILE A 82 -22.87 -10.76 -14.36
N ARG A 83 -21.98 -11.70 -14.03
CA ARG A 83 -21.16 -12.40 -15.03
C ARG A 83 -22.00 -13.24 -15.99
N ASN A 84 -23.10 -13.79 -15.53
CA ASN A 84 -24.02 -14.60 -16.35
C ASN A 84 -24.60 -13.79 -17.54
N PRO A 85 -25.26 -12.63 -17.35
CA PRO A 85 -25.74 -11.82 -18.48
C PRO A 85 -24.60 -11.26 -19.34
N LEU A 86 -23.44 -10.92 -18.74
CA LEU A 86 -22.27 -10.48 -19.52
C LEU A 86 -21.75 -11.59 -20.44
N GLY A 87 -21.74 -12.84 -19.99
CA GLY A 87 -21.40 -14.01 -20.81
C GLY A 87 -22.35 -14.22 -21.97
N ALA A 88 -23.66 -14.07 -21.72
CA ALA A 88 -24.68 -14.14 -22.76
C ALA A 88 -24.51 -13.00 -23.80
N MET A 89 -24.24 -11.77 -23.36
CA MET A 89 -23.97 -10.64 -24.26
C MET A 89 -22.73 -10.88 -25.12
N LYS A 90 -21.63 -11.41 -24.56
CA LYS A 90 -20.44 -11.81 -25.35
C LYS A 90 -20.75 -12.82 -26.40
N LEU A 91 -21.60 -13.81 -26.08
CA LEU A 91 -22.03 -14.84 -27.06
C LEU A 91 -22.84 -14.20 -28.18
N PHE A 92 -23.83 -13.37 -27.87
CA PHE A 92 -24.64 -12.69 -28.90
C PHE A 92 -23.79 -11.80 -29.82
N ILE A 93 -22.84 -11.06 -29.26
CA ILE A 93 -21.91 -10.25 -30.06
C ILE A 93 -21.04 -11.14 -30.96
N SER A 94 -20.59 -12.28 -30.46
CA SER A 94 -19.81 -13.23 -31.29
C SER A 94 -20.61 -13.76 -32.48
N ILE A 95 -21.88 -14.06 -32.26
CA ILE A 95 -22.81 -14.49 -33.34
C ILE A 95 -22.99 -13.35 -34.34
N LEU A 96 -23.33 -12.13 -33.87
CA LEU A 96 -23.51 -10.97 -34.74
C LEU A 96 -22.26 -10.60 -35.53
N LYS A 97 -21.06 -10.73 -34.92
CA LYS A 97 -19.78 -10.55 -35.62
C LYS A 97 -19.59 -11.58 -36.75
N SER A 98 -20.08 -12.80 -36.55
CA SER A 98 -20.02 -13.85 -37.56
C SER A 98 -21.01 -13.61 -38.71
N ASP A 99 -22.23 -13.20 -38.38
CA ASP A 99 -23.31 -13.03 -39.34
C ASP A 99 -23.16 -11.76 -40.18
N LEU A 100 -22.60 -10.71 -39.63
CA LEU A 100 -22.48 -9.38 -40.24
C LEU A 100 -21.05 -9.05 -40.69
N LYS A 101 -20.26 -10.04 -41.08
CA LYS A 101 -18.83 -9.89 -41.44
C LYS A 101 -18.55 -8.82 -42.49
N GLU A 102 -19.47 -8.63 -43.46
CA GLU A 102 -19.28 -7.71 -44.58
C GLU A 102 -19.69 -6.26 -44.27
N ASN A 103 -20.32 -6.00 -43.13
CA ASN A 103 -20.76 -4.65 -42.79
C ASN A 103 -19.76 -3.98 -41.84
N PHE A 104 -18.89 -3.15 -42.38
CA PHE A 104 -17.77 -2.52 -41.67
C PHE A 104 -18.23 -1.60 -40.52
N GLN A 105 -19.33 -0.86 -40.69
CA GLN A 105 -19.87 0.03 -39.65
C GLN A 105 -20.42 -0.75 -38.47
N VAL A 106 -21.12 -1.87 -38.75
CA VAL A 106 -21.64 -2.74 -37.69
C VAL A 106 -20.51 -3.44 -36.96
N GLN A 107 -19.47 -3.87 -37.65
CA GLN A 107 -18.29 -4.50 -37.03
C GLN A 107 -17.59 -3.56 -36.04
N ASP A 108 -17.47 -2.28 -36.32
CA ASP A 108 -16.86 -1.31 -35.41
C ASP A 108 -17.74 -1.11 -34.19
N THR A 109 -19.05 -0.98 -34.33
CA THR A 109 -20.01 -0.89 -33.20
C THR A 109 -19.94 -2.16 -32.34
N LEU A 110 -19.90 -3.36 -32.92
CA LEU A 110 -19.78 -4.61 -32.17
C LEU A 110 -18.47 -4.70 -31.39
N LYS A 111 -17.36 -4.15 -31.95
CA LYS A 111 -16.10 -4.04 -31.20
C LYS A 111 -16.22 -3.13 -29.99
N GLN A 112 -16.89 -1.97 -30.13
CA GLN A 112 -17.09 -1.05 -29.02
C GLN A 112 -17.91 -1.68 -27.87
N ILE A 113 -18.98 -2.41 -28.24
CA ILE A 113 -19.81 -3.13 -27.27
C ILE A 113 -18.99 -4.22 -26.55
N ASP A 114 -18.15 -4.96 -27.25
CA ASP A 114 -17.27 -5.99 -26.67
C ASP A 114 -16.26 -5.42 -25.69
N ILE A 115 -15.72 -4.23 -25.98
CA ILE A 115 -14.86 -3.47 -25.07
C ILE A 115 -15.63 -3.06 -23.81
N CYS A 116 -16.86 -2.56 -23.95
CA CYS A 116 -17.69 -2.18 -22.80
C CYS A 116 -18.00 -3.39 -21.90
N ILE A 117 -18.38 -4.53 -22.50
CA ILE A 117 -18.65 -5.77 -21.74
C ILE A 117 -17.39 -6.26 -21.04
N SER A 118 -16.23 -6.20 -21.69
CA SER A 118 -14.97 -6.59 -21.09
C SER A 118 -14.57 -5.67 -19.93
N SER A 119 -14.87 -4.38 -20.05
CA SER A 119 -14.69 -3.41 -18.96
C SER A 119 -15.57 -3.72 -17.77
N LEU A 120 -16.85 -4.07 -17.98
CA LEU A 120 -17.76 -4.49 -16.92
C LEU A 120 -17.30 -5.80 -16.24
N ASP A 121 -16.84 -6.78 -17.00
CA ASP A 121 -16.29 -8.04 -16.47
C ASP A 121 -15.05 -7.79 -15.59
N ASN A 122 -14.19 -6.84 -15.96
CA ASN A 122 -13.05 -6.40 -15.17
C ASN A 122 -13.49 -5.74 -13.85
N VAL A 123 -14.53 -4.88 -13.88
CA VAL A 123 -15.08 -4.28 -12.65
C VAL A 123 -15.59 -5.35 -11.71
N VAL A 124 -16.40 -6.28 -12.23
CA VAL A 124 -16.95 -7.41 -11.45
C VAL A 124 -15.83 -8.27 -10.87
N SER A 125 -14.80 -8.54 -11.66
CA SER A 125 -13.65 -9.34 -11.23
C SER A 125 -12.84 -8.64 -10.13
N ASN A 126 -12.69 -7.33 -10.21
CA ASN A 126 -12.02 -6.53 -9.18
C ASN A 126 -12.82 -6.53 -7.87
N VAL A 127 -14.16 -6.41 -7.94
CA VAL A 127 -15.05 -6.48 -6.76
C VAL A 127 -15.00 -7.88 -6.13
N LEU A 128 -15.03 -8.95 -6.94
CA LEU A 128 -14.90 -10.33 -6.47
C LEU A 128 -13.60 -10.60 -5.74
N GLN A 129 -12.49 -9.99 -6.18
CA GLN A 129 -11.20 -10.19 -5.55
C GLN A 129 -11.08 -9.52 -4.20
N PHE A 130 -11.74 -8.38 -4.04
CA PHE A 130 -11.90 -7.75 -2.72
C PHE A 130 -12.56 -8.69 -1.71
N SER A 131 -13.42 -9.59 -2.20
CA SER A 131 -14.17 -10.56 -1.40
C SER A 131 -13.39 -11.82 -0.99
N LYS A 132 -12.44 -12.25 -1.79
CA LYS A 132 -11.74 -13.51 -1.57
C LYS A 132 -10.51 -13.29 -0.68
N ASN A 133 -10.62 -13.66 0.59
CA ASN A 133 -9.46 -14.03 1.40
C ASN A 133 -8.85 -15.29 0.79
N ASN A 134 -8.05 -15.14 -0.25
CA ASN A 134 -7.37 -16.25 -0.88
C ASN A 134 -6.33 -16.81 0.10
N LYS A 135 -6.64 -17.97 0.69
CA LYS A 135 -5.62 -18.87 1.23
C LYS A 135 -4.85 -19.46 0.04
N ASN A 136 -4.15 -18.63 -0.69
CA ASN A 136 -3.29 -19.05 -1.78
C ASN A 136 -2.04 -19.70 -1.18
N SER A 137 -1.65 -20.86 -1.70
CA SER A 137 -0.35 -21.43 -1.39
C SER A 137 0.74 -20.48 -1.90
N PHE A 138 1.61 -20.04 -1.01
CA PHE A 138 2.78 -19.26 -1.36
C PHE A 138 3.91 -20.20 -1.77
N SER A 139 4.63 -19.84 -2.80
CA SER A 139 5.82 -20.52 -3.28
C SER A 139 6.90 -19.50 -3.64
N PRO A 140 8.18 -19.91 -3.67
CA PRO A 140 9.22 -19.06 -4.26
C PRO A 140 8.95 -18.84 -5.75
N ILE A 141 8.78 -17.60 -6.18
CA ILE A 141 8.46 -17.22 -7.56
C ILE A 141 9.43 -16.16 -8.05
N ASN A 142 9.84 -16.26 -9.31
CA ASN A 142 10.72 -15.27 -9.92
C ASN A 142 9.91 -14.03 -10.29
N ILE A 143 10.17 -12.92 -9.60
CA ILE A 143 9.43 -11.66 -9.77
C ILE A 143 9.61 -11.08 -11.17
N ILE A 144 10.79 -11.26 -11.77
CA ILE A 144 11.12 -10.72 -13.09
C ILE A 144 10.34 -11.45 -14.18
N SER A 145 10.15 -12.76 -14.04
CA SER A 145 9.34 -13.55 -14.97
C SER A 145 7.90 -13.05 -15.01
N ILE A 146 7.31 -12.78 -13.83
CA ILE A 146 5.95 -12.24 -13.72
C ILE A 146 5.87 -10.85 -14.38
N ILE A 147 6.82 -9.97 -14.09
CA ILE A 147 6.87 -8.62 -14.67
C ILE A 147 6.92 -8.70 -16.20
N LYS A 148 7.82 -9.51 -16.77
CA LYS A 148 7.98 -9.69 -18.21
C LYS A 148 6.69 -10.26 -18.85
N GLU A 149 6.05 -11.23 -18.19
CA GLU A 149 4.78 -11.81 -18.66
C GLU A 149 3.67 -10.74 -18.73
N GLN A 150 3.49 -9.95 -17.65
CA GLN A 150 2.43 -8.94 -17.63
C GLN A 150 2.68 -7.79 -18.61
N LEU A 151 3.93 -7.40 -18.82
CA LEU A 151 4.30 -6.45 -19.86
C LEU A 151 4.01 -7.01 -21.27
N GLY A 152 4.28 -8.29 -21.49
CA GLY A 152 3.95 -8.98 -22.73
C GLY A 152 2.45 -8.99 -23.03
N ILE A 153 1.63 -9.33 -22.03
CA ILE A 153 0.16 -9.31 -22.15
C ILE A 153 -0.33 -7.90 -22.52
N LEU A 154 0.18 -6.87 -21.87
CA LEU A 154 -0.23 -5.49 -22.15
C LEU A 154 0.20 -4.99 -23.51
N LYS A 155 1.42 -5.31 -23.96
CA LYS A 155 1.90 -4.98 -25.32
C LYS A 155 1.02 -5.62 -26.40
N CYS A 156 0.53 -6.84 -26.18
CA CYS A 156 -0.38 -7.51 -27.11
C CYS A 156 -1.82 -6.96 -27.08
N SER A 157 -2.27 -6.49 -25.91
CA SER A 157 -3.67 -6.06 -25.71
C SER A 157 -3.92 -4.62 -26.13
N ILE A 158 -2.91 -3.76 -26.03
CA ILE A 158 -3.02 -2.32 -26.26
C ILE A 158 -2.47 -1.99 -27.63
N LYS A 159 -3.29 -1.31 -28.47
CA LYS A 159 -2.90 -0.89 -29.82
C LYS A 159 -1.92 0.27 -29.89
N LYS A 160 -1.44 0.77 -28.75
CA LYS A 160 -0.44 1.84 -28.67
C LYS A 160 0.95 1.25 -28.57
N GLU A 161 1.91 1.87 -29.20
CA GLU A 161 3.32 1.56 -28.99
C GLU A 161 3.72 1.98 -27.57
N ILE A 162 4.15 1.01 -26.75
CA ILE A 162 4.54 1.22 -25.35
C ILE A 162 6.06 1.13 -25.30
N VAL A 163 6.70 2.21 -24.85
CA VAL A 163 8.14 2.23 -24.58
C VAL A 163 8.37 1.68 -23.18
N VAL A 164 9.10 0.58 -23.08
CA VAL A 164 9.43 -0.05 -21.80
C VAL A 164 10.93 -0.07 -21.61
N GLU A 165 11.39 0.51 -20.52
CA GLU A 165 12.78 0.45 -20.04
C GLU A 165 12.86 -0.51 -18.85
N GLU A 166 13.61 -1.59 -19.02
CA GLU A 166 13.77 -2.64 -18.01
C GLU A 166 15.20 -2.57 -17.43
N ASN A 167 15.31 -2.44 -16.11
CA ASN A 167 16.58 -2.36 -15.41
C ASN A 167 16.59 -3.34 -14.23
N TYR A 168 17.23 -4.49 -14.44
CA TYR A 168 17.29 -5.57 -13.46
C TYR A 168 18.75 -5.86 -13.09
N ASN A 169 19.07 -5.80 -11.80
CA ASN A 169 20.42 -6.12 -11.31
C ASN A 169 20.75 -7.62 -11.41
N ASN A 170 19.71 -8.47 -11.48
CA ASN A 170 19.85 -9.93 -11.65
C ASN A 170 18.52 -10.46 -12.22
N ASP A 171 18.57 -11.39 -13.18
CA ASP A 171 17.39 -12.02 -13.78
C ASP A 171 16.70 -13.06 -12.88
N ASN A 172 17.36 -13.51 -11.81
CA ASN A 172 16.86 -14.53 -10.90
C ASN A 172 16.64 -13.94 -9.49
N ILE A 173 15.57 -13.19 -9.31
CA ILE A 173 15.15 -12.64 -8.03
C ILE A 173 13.85 -13.31 -7.62
N PHE A 174 13.88 -14.04 -6.49
CA PHE A 174 12.75 -14.79 -5.98
C PHE A 174 12.11 -14.09 -4.78
N VAL A 175 10.78 -14.11 -4.74
CA VAL A 175 9.99 -13.70 -3.59
C VAL A 175 9.02 -14.80 -3.21
N LEU A 176 8.64 -14.89 -1.94
CA LEU A 176 7.62 -15.84 -1.49
C LEU A 176 6.23 -15.25 -1.78
N GLY A 177 5.45 -15.92 -2.63
CA GLY A 177 4.16 -15.38 -3.01
C GLY A 177 3.29 -16.30 -3.85
N ASN A 178 2.17 -15.74 -4.32
CA ASN A 178 1.29 -16.37 -5.29
C ASN A 178 1.41 -15.65 -6.64
N GLU A 179 1.81 -16.40 -7.67
CA GLU A 179 2.11 -15.90 -9.01
C GLU A 179 0.94 -15.14 -9.64
N ALA A 180 -0.26 -15.72 -9.61
CA ALA A 180 -1.45 -15.10 -10.18
C ALA A 180 -1.83 -13.78 -9.47
N SER A 181 -1.67 -13.73 -8.15
CA SER A 181 -1.94 -12.52 -7.36
C SER A 181 -0.91 -11.42 -7.64
N LEU A 182 0.39 -11.75 -7.67
CA LEU A 182 1.42 -10.77 -8.00
C LEU A 182 1.37 -10.33 -9.48
N GLY A 183 1.00 -11.23 -10.39
CA GLY A 183 0.74 -10.86 -11.79
C GLY A 183 -0.30 -9.75 -11.89
N ARG A 184 -1.38 -9.82 -11.11
CA ARG A 184 -2.40 -8.75 -11.06
C ARG A 184 -1.89 -7.44 -10.47
N VAL A 185 -1.01 -7.49 -9.47
CA VAL A 185 -0.37 -6.28 -8.95
C VAL A 185 0.33 -5.55 -10.09
N PHE A 186 1.20 -6.23 -10.81
CA PHE A 186 1.95 -5.62 -11.91
C PHE A 186 1.06 -5.20 -13.07
N TYR A 187 0.10 -6.02 -13.46
CA TYR A 187 -0.88 -5.66 -14.49
C TYR A 187 -1.61 -4.35 -14.15
N ASN A 188 -2.14 -4.22 -12.93
CA ASN A 188 -2.86 -3.01 -12.51
C ASN A 188 -1.96 -1.77 -12.48
N LEU A 189 -0.73 -1.89 -12.00
CA LEU A 189 0.22 -0.78 -11.95
C LEU A 189 0.63 -0.34 -13.35
N PHE A 190 0.98 -1.27 -14.23
CA PHE A 190 1.32 -0.95 -15.64
C PHE A 190 0.14 -0.36 -16.41
N LEU A 191 -1.05 -0.92 -16.23
CA LEU A 191 -2.26 -0.37 -16.85
C LEU A 191 -2.53 1.06 -16.38
N ASN A 192 -2.36 1.33 -15.08
CA ASN A 192 -2.49 2.67 -14.54
C ASN A 192 -1.47 3.64 -15.14
N SER A 193 -0.21 3.22 -15.27
CA SER A 193 0.86 4.00 -15.89
C SER A 193 0.56 4.32 -17.34
N ILE A 194 0.06 3.34 -18.11
CA ILE A 194 -0.32 3.54 -19.52
C ILE A 194 -1.49 4.50 -19.65
N GLN A 195 -2.52 4.34 -18.80
CA GLN A 195 -3.72 5.17 -18.82
C GLN A 195 -3.47 6.61 -18.38
N ALA A 196 -2.41 6.87 -17.60
CA ALA A 196 -2.01 8.22 -17.20
C ALA A 196 -1.36 9.02 -18.34
N GLN A 197 -1.09 8.38 -19.49
CA GLN A 197 -0.37 8.95 -20.62
C GLN A 197 -1.23 8.93 -21.89
N LYS A 198 -1.25 10.04 -22.62
CA LYS A 198 -2.10 10.16 -23.82
C LYS A 198 -1.47 9.49 -25.04
N GLU A 199 -0.20 9.76 -25.29
CA GLU A 199 0.55 9.30 -26.46
C GLU A 199 1.86 8.66 -26.03
N ASN A 200 2.29 7.62 -26.74
CA ASN A 200 3.57 6.91 -26.53
C ASN A 200 3.87 6.64 -25.04
N PRO A 201 3.03 5.81 -24.39
CA PRO A 201 3.22 5.55 -22.96
C PRO A 201 4.60 4.98 -22.69
N TYR A 202 5.29 5.57 -21.70
CA TYR A 202 6.59 5.14 -21.23
C TYR A 202 6.47 4.55 -19.84
N ILE A 203 7.09 3.39 -19.64
CA ILE A 203 7.18 2.71 -18.36
C ILE A 203 8.62 2.31 -18.13
N ARG A 204 9.20 2.72 -17.00
CA ARG A 204 10.46 2.17 -16.50
C ARG A 204 10.17 1.23 -15.35
N VAL A 205 10.72 0.03 -15.43
CA VAL A 205 10.67 -0.95 -14.34
C VAL A 205 12.08 -1.27 -13.90
N SER A 206 12.36 -1.11 -12.63
CA SER A 206 13.62 -1.52 -12.03
C SER A 206 13.38 -2.49 -10.88
N VAL A 207 14.22 -3.54 -10.81
CA VAL A 207 14.21 -4.52 -9.73
C VAL A 207 15.61 -4.63 -9.17
N SER A 208 15.73 -4.45 -7.86
CA SER A 208 16.99 -4.56 -7.15
C SER A 208 16.85 -5.39 -5.88
N LEU A 209 17.86 -6.21 -5.61
CA LEU A 209 18.00 -6.92 -4.33
C LEU A 209 18.93 -6.09 -3.44
N LYS A 210 18.45 -5.66 -2.28
CA LYS A 210 19.19 -4.91 -1.26
C LYS A 210 19.15 -5.69 0.03
N GLU A 211 20.29 -6.24 0.45
CA GLU A 211 20.42 -7.04 1.67
C GLU A 211 19.40 -8.20 1.75
N LYS A 212 18.24 -7.95 2.37
CA LYS A 212 17.13 -8.90 2.57
C LYS A 212 15.83 -8.41 1.97
N GLU A 213 15.87 -7.39 1.13
CA GLU A 213 14.70 -6.79 0.53
C GLU A 213 14.79 -6.80 -0.99
N VAL A 214 13.70 -7.20 -1.64
CA VAL A 214 13.52 -7.00 -3.07
C VAL A 214 12.72 -5.73 -3.28
N VAL A 215 13.32 -4.75 -3.95
CA VAL A 215 12.71 -3.46 -4.26
C VAL A 215 12.36 -3.43 -5.75
N VAL A 216 11.07 -3.23 -6.05
CA VAL A 216 10.55 -3.03 -7.40
C VAL A 216 10.06 -1.61 -7.52
N GLN A 217 10.58 -0.86 -8.48
CA GLN A 217 10.09 0.48 -8.81
C GLN A 217 9.48 0.49 -10.21
N ILE A 218 8.32 1.12 -10.33
CA ILE A 218 7.60 1.34 -11.59
C ILE A 218 7.41 2.84 -11.73
N CYS A 219 7.98 3.40 -12.79
CA CYS A 219 7.96 4.83 -13.08
C CYS A 219 7.24 5.09 -14.40
N ASP A 220 6.47 6.16 -14.48
CA ASP A 220 5.82 6.61 -15.71
C ASP A 220 6.14 8.09 -16.03
N HIS A 221 5.75 8.52 -17.23
CA HIS A 221 5.84 9.90 -17.67
C HIS A 221 4.47 10.59 -17.75
N GLY A 222 3.50 10.11 -16.96
CA GLY A 222 2.17 10.68 -16.88
C GLY A 222 2.11 12.03 -16.16
N ASN A 223 0.90 12.47 -15.88
CA ASN A 223 0.63 13.74 -15.18
C ASN A 223 0.92 13.68 -13.67
N GLY A 224 1.41 12.54 -13.16
CA GLY A 224 1.58 12.32 -11.72
C GLY A 224 0.26 12.18 -10.97
N ILE A 225 0.35 12.21 -9.66
CA ILE A 225 -0.76 12.05 -8.72
C ILE A 225 -0.97 13.38 -8.01
N LYS A 226 -2.22 13.87 -7.93
CA LYS A 226 -2.53 15.08 -7.18
C LYS A 226 -2.19 14.90 -5.70
N GLU A 227 -1.51 15.86 -5.08
CA GLU A 227 -1.05 15.78 -3.68
C GLU A 227 -2.20 15.53 -2.70
N GLU A 228 -3.38 16.11 -2.96
CA GLU A 228 -4.59 15.98 -2.13
C GLU A 228 -5.05 14.53 -1.96
N ILE A 229 -4.79 13.68 -2.97
CA ILE A 229 -5.20 12.28 -2.97
C ILE A 229 -4.05 11.30 -2.79
N LEU A 230 -2.79 11.76 -2.83
CA LEU A 230 -1.60 10.89 -2.77
C LEU A 230 -1.61 9.96 -1.56
N SER A 231 -2.05 10.44 -0.40
CA SER A 231 -2.19 9.64 0.81
C SER A 231 -3.35 8.63 0.79
N LYS A 232 -4.29 8.79 -0.17
CA LYS A 232 -5.54 8.01 -0.24
C LYS A 232 -5.68 7.20 -1.53
N ILE A 233 -4.66 7.19 -2.40
CA ILE A 233 -4.77 6.50 -3.71
C ILE A 233 -4.97 4.99 -3.60
N PHE A 234 -4.61 4.41 -2.46
CA PHE A 234 -4.82 2.99 -2.17
C PHE A 234 -6.14 2.72 -1.45
N ASP A 235 -6.91 3.77 -1.11
CA ASP A 235 -8.26 3.60 -0.54
C ASP A 235 -9.23 3.18 -1.66
N PRO A 236 -10.19 2.29 -1.37
CA PRO A 236 -11.21 1.88 -2.34
C PRO A 236 -12.03 3.06 -2.85
N PHE A 237 -12.41 3.00 -4.13
CA PHE A 237 -13.24 3.99 -4.82
C PHE A 237 -12.59 5.39 -5.00
N VAL A 238 -11.31 5.55 -4.66
CA VAL A 238 -10.56 6.77 -4.95
C VAL A 238 -10.07 6.73 -6.39
N SER A 239 -10.55 7.63 -7.24
CA SER A 239 -10.15 7.77 -8.63
C SER A 239 -10.22 9.23 -9.07
N THR A 240 -9.26 9.64 -9.89
CA THR A 240 -9.29 10.93 -10.62
C THR A 240 -9.79 10.78 -12.06
N LYS A 241 -10.05 9.54 -12.49
CA LYS A 241 -10.49 9.21 -13.85
C LYS A 241 -12.00 9.13 -13.88
N ASN A 242 -12.64 9.76 -14.88
CA ASN A 242 -14.10 9.74 -15.04
C ASN A 242 -14.66 8.30 -15.22
N GLU A 243 -13.88 7.40 -15.80
CA GLU A 243 -14.27 5.99 -16.05
C GLU A 243 -13.54 5.00 -15.13
N GLY A 244 -12.81 5.49 -14.14
CA GLY A 244 -12.05 4.64 -13.22
C GLY A 244 -12.87 4.18 -12.02
N THR A 245 -12.92 2.87 -11.75
CA THR A 245 -13.63 2.30 -10.58
C THR A 245 -13.00 2.64 -9.24
N GLY A 246 -11.73 3.11 -9.23
CA GLY A 246 -10.97 3.37 -7.99
C GLY A 246 -10.62 2.10 -7.19
N LEU A 247 -10.82 0.90 -7.76
CA LEU A 247 -10.54 -0.36 -7.07
C LEU A 247 -9.17 -0.95 -7.39
N GLY A 248 -8.56 -0.57 -8.51
CA GLY A 248 -7.31 -1.20 -8.99
C GLY A 248 -6.15 -1.09 -7.99
N LEU A 249 -5.88 0.12 -7.47
CA LEU A 249 -4.81 0.36 -6.49
C LEU A 249 -5.16 -0.20 -5.10
N ALA A 250 -6.43 -0.22 -4.73
CA ALA A 250 -6.88 -0.84 -3.49
C ALA A 250 -6.66 -2.37 -3.50
N VAL A 251 -6.93 -3.04 -4.65
CA VAL A 251 -6.60 -4.47 -4.87
C VAL A 251 -5.09 -4.70 -4.80
N VAL A 252 -4.29 -3.83 -5.42
CA VAL A 252 -2.82 -3.88 -5.33
C VAL A 252 -2.37 -3.87 -3.88
N LYS A 253 -2.86 -2.92 -3.09
CA LYS A 253 -2.53 -2.80 -1.67
C LYS A 253 -2.93 -4.04 -0.89
N GLN A 254 -4.14 -4.55 -1.07
CA GLN A 254 -4.64 -5.75 -0.38
C GLN A 254 -3.79 -7.00 -0.70
N ILE A 255 -3.42 -7.19 -1.97
CA ILE A 255 -2.56 -8.32 -2.37
C ILE A 255 -1.19 -8.18 -1.73
N LEU A 256 -0.55 -7.01 -1.80
CA LEU A 256 0.77 -6.78 -1.23
C LEU A 256 0.78 -6.91 0.30
N ASP A 257 -0.26 -6.44 1.00
CA ASP A 257 -0.42 -6.65 2.44
C ASP A 257 -0.51 -8.14 2.80
N SER A 258 -1.20 -8.96 1.98
CA SER A 258 -1.27 -10.42 2.18
C SER A 258 0.08 -11.12 1.92
N HIS A 259 0.99 -10.48 1.17
CA HIS A 259 2.35 -10.94 0.89
C HIS A 259 3.38 -10.34 1.86
N ASN A 260 2.97 -9.63 2.92
CA ASN A 260 3.84 -8.89 3.82
C ASN A 260 4.79 -7.91 3.09
N ALA A 261 4.34 -7.40 1.93
CA ALA A 261 5.06 -6.43 1.13
C ALA A 261 4.50 -5.02 1.35
N LYS A 262 5.36 -4.03 1.24
CA LYS A 262 4.99 -2.61 1.40
C LYS A 262 4.94 -1.95 0.04
N ILE A 263 3.94 -1.09 -0.19
CA ILE A 263 3.87 -0.23 -1.37
C ILE A 263 3.79 1.23 -0.96
N THR A 264 4.54 2.05 -1.67
CA THR A 264 4.49 3.51 -1.58
C THR A 264 4.35 4.11 -2.96
N ALA A 265 3.83 5.34 -3.02
CA ALA A 265 3.74 6.09 -4.26
C ALA A 265 4.20 7.53 -4.01
N ARG A 266 4.87 8.09 -5.00
CA ARG A 266 5.30 9.49 -5.01
C ARG A 266 5.28 10.03 -6.44
N ASN A 267 5.32 11.33 -6.60
CA ASN A 267 5.56 11.94 -7.91
C ASN A 267 7.06 11.96 -8.21
N GLY A 268 7.39 11.80 -9.48
CA GLY A 268 8.73 11.99 -9.99
C GLY A 268 9.16 13.46 -9.95
N ASP A 269 10.47 13.71 -10.04
CA ASP A 269 10.99 15.06 -10.15
C ASP A 269 10.58 15.66 -11.51
N SER A 270 10.09 16.91 -11.49
CA SER A 270 9.70 17.66 -12.68
C SER A 270 10.85 17.81 -13.71
N LYS A 271 12.10 17.69 -13.26
CA LYS A 271 13.30 17.69 -14.11
C LYS A 271 13.65 16.30 -14.67
N GLY A 272 12.96 15.25 -14.22
CA GLY A 272 13.19 13.89 -14.67
C GLY A 272 14.49 13.24 -14.17
N HIS A 273 15.12 13.76 -13.09
CA HIS A 273 16.34 13.18 -12.52
C HIS A 273 16.12 11.76 -12.01
N ASP A 274 14.91 11.46 -11.51
CA ASP A 274 14.50 10.13 -11.08
C ASP A 274 14.11 9.22 -12.25
N GLY A 275 14.24 9.68 -13.49
CA GLY A 275 13.80 8.95 -14.68
C GLY A 275 12.28 8.87 -14.84
N ALA A 276 11.52 9.67 -14.08
CA ALA A 276 10.07 9.78 -14.18
C ALA A 276 9.66 11.26 -14.13
N ARG A 277 8.68 11.61 -14.95
CA ARG A 277 7.98 12.91 -14.87
C ARG A 277 6.60 12.78 -14.26
N GLY A 278 6.10 11.54 -14.14
CA GLY A 278 4.79 11.18 -13.64
C GLY A 278 4.84 10.53 -12.26
N ALA A 279 4.16 9.42 -12.10
CA ALA A 279 4.12 8.68 -10.84
C ALA A 279 5.26 7.66 -10.72
N ILE A 280 5.69 7.43 -9.48
CA ILE A 280 6.62 6.38 -9.10
C ILE A 280 5.94 5.53 -8.03
N PHE A 281 5.76 4.24 -8.34
CA PHE A 281 5.33 3.23 -7.38
C PHE A 281 6.53 2.40 -6.94
N GLU A 282 6.72 2.23 -5.64
CA GLU A 282 7.78 1.43 -5.06
C GLU A 282 7.19 0.32 -4.21
N ILE A 283 7.59 -0.93 -4.49
CA ILE A 283 7.16 -2.13 -3.76
C ILE A 283 8.39 -2.73 -3.10
N ILE A 284 8.28 -3.08 -1.81
CA ILE A 284 9.33 -3.69 -1.02
C ILE A 284 8.82 -5.03 -0.50
N PHE A 285 9.48 -6.12 -0.91
CA PHE A 285 9.26 -7.47 -0.38
C PHE A 285 10.38 -7.80 0.60
N ASN A 286 10.02 -8.34 1.76
CA ASN A 286 10.98 -8.89 2.71
C ASN A 286 11.33 -10.33 2.30
N CYS A 287 12.61 -10.65 2.16
CA CYS A 287 13.14 -11.97 1.76
C CYS A 287 13.60 -12.80 2.96
#